data_277a9beeaee4ff74c6dfcdf521b939bf
#
_entry.id   277a9beeaee4ff74c6dfcdf521b939bf
#
_cell.length_a   1.000
_cell.length_b   1.000
_cell.length_c   1.000
_cell.angle_alpha   90.00
_cell.angle_beta   90.00
_cell.angle_gamma   90.00
#
_symmetry.space_group_name_H-M   'P 1'
#
loop_
_entity.id
_entity.type
_entity.pdbx_description
1 polymer ?
#
loop_
_entity_poly.entity_id
_entity_poly.type
_entity_poly.pdbx_seq_one_letter_code
_entity_poly.pdbx_strand_id
1 'polypeptide(L)'
;MGLPLRSLEELGAQLSFYGRSLAWTGRTLRRYKKEILRLLAEVSFGRGALAVVGGTVGVIAFLSFFTGTEVGLQGYAALNQLGTSNFVAFLSAYFNTREIAPLVAGLALSATVGAGFTAQLGAMRISEETDALEVMGVPSLPFLVTTRMIAGFVAVIPLYVVGLLSSYFAARTITTGYYGQSAGTYDHYFQQYLPPVDVLWSFGKVIVFAVVIILVHCYYGYYASGGPAGVGVAVGRAVRTSIVAINLLDFFLSLAIWGANTTVRIAG
;
A
#
# COMPACT_ATOMS: atom_id res chain seq x y z
N MET A 1 11.30 32.53 16.69
CA MET A 1 10.00 32.10 17.26
C MET A 1 8.94 31.72 16.21
N GLY A 2 9.27 31.65 14.90
CA GLY A 2 8.29 31.39 13.80
C GLY A 2 8.23 29.95 13.23
N LEU A 3 9.06 29.01 13.67
CA LEU A 3 9.12 27.63 13.16
C LEU A 3 7.87 26.78 13.47
N PRO A 4 7.30 26.79 14.68
CA PRO A 4 6.14 25.92 14.96
C PRO A 4 4.85 26.37 14.27
N LEU A 5 4.65 27.68 14.03
CA LEU A 5 3.46 28.21 13.36
C LEU A 5 3.41 27.84 11.87
N ARG A 6 4.55 27.93 11.15
CA ARG A 6 4.62 27.52 9.74
C ARG A 6 4.34 26.04 9.54
N SER A 7 4.84 25.19 10.44
CA SER A 7 4.55 23.75 10.37
C SER A 7 3.07 23.43 10.61
N LEU A 8 2.40 24.19 11.49
CA LEU A 8 0.95 24.05 11.72
C LEU A 8 0.11 24.54 10.53
N GLU A 9 0.51 25.62 9.88
CA GLU A 9 -0.11 26.12 8.66
C GLU A 9 0.02 25.13 7.50
N GLU A 10 1.21 24.53 7.32
CA GLU A 10 1.45 23.50 6.32
C GLU A 10 0.60 22.25 6.57
N LEU A 11 0.50 21.77 7.81
CA LEU A 11 -0.37 20.67 8.18
C LEU A 11 -1.85 21.01 7.94
N GLY A 12 -2.30 22.21 8.28
CA GLY A 12 -3.64 22.69 8.02
C GLY A 12 -3.98 22.71 6.52
N ALA A 13 -3.05 23.18 5.69
CA ALA A 13 -3.17 23.17 4.24
C ALA A 13 -3.28 21.74 3.66
N GLN A 14 -2.45 20.81 4.15
CA GLN A 14 -2.50 19.40 3.78
C GLN A 14 -3.85 18.76 4.14
N LEU A 15 -4.30 18.91 5.38
CA LEU A 15 -5.57 18.36 5.84
C LEU A 15 -6.75 18.93 5.06
N SER A 16 -6.74 20.25 4.78
CA SER A 16 -7.75 20.90 3.93
C SER A 16 -7.77 20.34 2.50
N PHE A 17 -6.59 20.09 1.91
CA PHE A 17 -6.46 19.46 0.60
C PHE A 17 -7.04 18.03 0.61
N TYR A 18 -6.70 17.23 1.62
CA TYR A 18 -7.22 15.86 1.75
C TYR A 18 -8.73 15.84 1.94
N GLY A 19 -9.26 16.69 2.82
CA GLY A 19 -10.70 16.81 3.05
C GLY A 19 -11.48 17.22 1.78
N ARG A 20 -10.96 18.18 1.03
CA ARG A 20 -11.56 18.59 -0.26
C ARG A 20 -11.52 17.47 -1.29
N SER A 21 -10.39 16.76 -1.41
CA SER A 21 -10.24 15.62 -2.34
C SER A 21 -11.23 14.50 -2.02
N LEU A 22 -11.43 14.18 -0.75
CA LEU A 22 -12.40 13.19 -0.30
C LEU A 22 -13.84 13.63 -0.54
N ALA A 23 -14.18 14.91 -0.27
CA ALA A 23 -15.53 15.45 -0.47
C ALA A 23 -15.99 15.39 -1.94
N TRP A 24 -15.07 15.49 -2.90
CA TRP A 24 -15.38 15.40 -4.32
C TRP A 24 -15.61 13.97 -4.84
N THR A 25 -15.33 12.93 -4.06
CA THR A 25 -15.34 11.51 -4.49
C THR A 25 -16.66 11.12 -5.20
N GLY A 26 -17.81 11.42 -4.60
CA GLY A 26 -19.10 11.04 -5.17
C GLY A 26 -19.42 11.69 -6.52
N ARG A 27 -19.04 12.97 -6.68
CA ARG A 27 -19.23 13.70 -7.95
C ARG A 27 -18.24 13.23 -9.01
N THR A 28 -16.99 13.02 -8.64
CA THR A 28 -15.91 12.56 -9.52
C THR A 28 -16.22 11.18 -10.07
N LEU A 29 -16.70 10.26 -9.25
CA LEU A 29 -17.07 8.90 -9.65
C LEU A 29 -18.16 8.90 -10.74
N ARG A 30 -19.08 9.87 -10.73
CA ARG A 30 -20.14 9.98 -11.74
C ARG A 30 -19.66 10.68 -13.02
N ARG A 31 -18.81 11.71 -12.89
CA ARG A 31 -18.44 12.60 -14.00
C ARG A 31 -17.22 12.10 -14.79
N TYR A 32 -16.22 11.48 -14.13
CA TYR A 32 -14.92 11.17 -14.72
C TYR A 32 -14.63 9.67 -14.81
N LYS A 33 -15.64 8.83 -15.06
CA LYS A 33 -15.53 7.37 -15.13
C LYS A 33 -14.45 6.87 -16.10
N LYS A 34 -14.37 7.47 -17.29
CA LYS A 34 -13.38 7.09 -18.32
C LYS A 34 -11.95 7.32 -17.85
N GLU A 35 -11.71 8.44 -17.16
CA GLU A 35 -10.39 8.77 -16.62
C GLU A 35 -10.02 7.84 -15.46
N ILE A 36 -10.96 7.53 -14.57
CA ILE A 36 -10.75 6.57 -13.50
C ILE A 36 -10.38 5.20 -14.06
N LEU A 37 -11.08 4.69 -15.09
CA LEU A 37 -10.78 3.41 -15.72
C LEU A 37 -9.40 3.42 -16.42
N ARG A 38 -9.04 4.53 -17.07
CA ARG A 38 -7.71 4.70 -17.68
C ARG A 38 -6.60 4.63 -16.63
N LEU A 39 -6.77 5.38 -15.53
CA LEU A 39 -5.82 5.38 -14.42
C LEU A 39 -5.75 4.03 -13.71
N LEU A 40 -6.89 3.33 -13.56
CA LEU A 40 -6.94 2.00 -12.97
C LEU A 40 -6.11 1.01 -13.79
N ALA A 41 -6.26 1.02 -15.12
CA ALA A 41 -5.46 0.19 -16.01
C ALA A 41 -3.96 0.54 -15.94
N GLU A 42 -3.62 1.83 -15.88
CA GLU A 42 -2.25 2.31 -15.75
C GLU A 42 -1.60 1.90 -14.43
N VAL A 43 -2.33 1.99 -13.32
CA VAL A 43 -1.86 1.58 -11.98
C VAL A 43 -1.63 0.08 -11.89
N SER A 44 -2.53 -0.72 -12.46
CA SER A 44 -2.47 -2.19 -12.37
C SER A 44 -1.43 -2.80 -13.30
N PHE A 45 -1.37 -2.34 -14.55
CA PHE A 45 -0.58 -2.96 -15.60
C PHE A 45 0.57 -2.11 -16.13
N GLY A 46 0.63 -0.80 -15.81
CA GLY A 46 1.61 0.15 -16.33
C GLY A 46 1.40 0.48 -17.82
N ARG A 47 2.40 1.14 -18.42
CA ARG A 47 2.37 1.52 -19.85
C ARG A 47 3.37 0.69 -20.66
N GLY A 48 2.89 -0.23 -21.50
CA GLY A 48 3.70 -0.99 -22.47
C GLY A 48 3.93 -2.47 -22.15
N ALA A 49 4.47 -3.23 -23.11
CA ALA A 49 4.64 -4.69 -23.05
C ALA A 49 5.64 -5.17 -21.98
N LEU A 50 6.62 -4.34 -21.57
CA LEU A 50 7.53 -4.60 -20.45
C LEU A 50 6.90 -4.31 -19.08
N ALA A 51 5.72 -3.71 -19.06
CA ALA A 51 4.98 -3.36 -17.84
C ALA A 51 4.48 -4.57 -17.07
N VAL A 52 4.36 -5.74 -17.69
CA VAL A 52 3.91 -6.97 -17.02
C VAL A 52 4.94 -7.45 -15.98
N VAL A 53 6.23 -7.29 -16.23
CA VAL A 53 7.32 -7.68 -15.33
C VAL A 53 7.73 -6.54 -14.40
N GLY A 54 7.64 -5.28 -14.88
CA GLY A 54 8.03 -4.06 -14.14
C GLY A 54 6.87 -3.27 -13.55
N GLY A 55 5.62 -3.68 -13.78
CA GLY A 55 4.44 -3.03 -13.23
C GLY A 55 4.27 -3.26 -11.73
N THR A 56 3.37 -2.50 -11.12
CA THR A 56 3.09 -2.57 -9.68
C THR A 56 2.75 -3.99 -9.21
N VAL A 57 2.05 -4.78 -10.03
CA VAL A 57 1.72 -6.20 -9.75
C VAL A 57 3.00 -7.00 -9.54
N GLY A 58 3.95 -6.90 -10.49
CA GLY A 58 5.22 -7.63 -10.42
C GLY A 58 6.04 -7.24 -9.19
N VAL A 59 6.13 -5.93 -8.90
CA VAL A 59 6.86 -5.42 -7.73
C VAL A 59 6.27 -5.93 -6.43
N ILE A 60 4.93 -5.86 -6.26
CA ILE A 60 4.26 -6.34 -5.05
C ILE A 60 4.42 -7.86 -4.92
N ALA A 61 4.17 -8.61 -6.00
CA ALA A 61 4.32 -10.07 -5.97
C ALA A 61 5.75 -10.49 -5.59
N PHE A 62 6.76 -9.85 -6.18
CA PHE A 62 8.16 -10.15 -5.94
C PHE A 62 8.58 -9.81 -4.50
N LEU A 63 8.30 -8.60 -4.04
CA LEU A 63 8.62 -8.20 -2.66
C LEU A 63 7.91 -9.10 -1.64
N SER A 64 6.63 -9.40 -1.86
CA SER A 64 5.86 -10.28 -0.97
C SER A 64 6.35 -11.73 -1.01
N PHE A 65 6.81 -12.22 -2.17
CA PHE A 65 7.43 -13.53 -2.29
C PHE A 65 8.70 -13.63 -1.45
N PHE A 66 9.60 -12.64 -1.55
CA PHE A 66 10.83 -12.64 -0.77
C PHE A 66 10.58 -12.49 0.73
N THR A 67 9.66 -11.64 1.13
CA THR A 67 9.30 -11.53 2.56
C THR A 67 8.63 -12.78 3.10
N GLY A 68 7.78 -13.44 2.31
CA GLY A 68 7.22 -14.75 2.65
C GLY A 68 8.30 -15.84 2.75
N THR A 69 9.30 -15.81 1.87
CA THR A 69 10.48 -16.67 1.95
C THR A 69 11.22 -16.47 3.27
N GLU A 70 11.46 -15.20 3.68
CA GLU A 70 12.09 -14.88 4.95
C GLU A 70 11.28 -15.39 6.15
N VAL A 71 9.96 -15.23 6.12
CA VAL A 71 9.08 -15.79 7.17
C VAL A 71 9.24 -17.31 7.27
N GLY A 72 9.30 -18.01 6.13
CA GLY A 72 9.53 -19.46 6.10
C GLY A 72 10.91 -19.85 6.65
N LEU A 73 11.97 -19.18 6.19
CA LEU A 73 13.36 -19.47 6.58
C LEU A 73 13.62 -19.15 8.05
N GLN A 74 13.38 -17.91 8.45
CA GLN A 74 13.67 -17.44 9.81
C GLN A 74 12.70 -18.05 10.83
N GLY A 75 11.42 -18.17 10.46
CA GLY A 75 10.43 -18.82 11.31
C GLY A 75 10.75 -20.28 11.58
N TYR A 76 11.12 -21.04 10.56
CA TYR A 76 11.55 -22.44 10.74
C TYR A 76 12.81 -22.53 11.60
N ALA A 77 13.85 -21.74 11.30
CA ALA A 77 15.09 -21.77 12.04
C ALA A 77 14.89 -21.46 13.54
N ALA A 78 14.10 -20.42 13.84
CA ALA A 78 13.81 -20.04 15.23
C ALA A 78 13.00 -21.10 15.98
N LEU A 79 11.93 -21.62 15.37
CA LEU A 79 11.07 -22.63 16.01
C LEU A 79 11.72 -24.00 16.10
N ASN A 80 12.62 -24.34 15.18
CA ASN A 80 13.35 -25.60 15.23
C ASN A 80 14.31 -25.67 16.43
N GLN A 81 14.90 -24.54 16.83
CA GLN A 81 15.72 -24.47 18.05
C GLN A 81 14.93 -24.77 19.32
N LEU A 82 13.62 -24.54 19.29
CA LEU A 82 12.70 -24.81 20.39
C LEU A 82 12.02 -26.19 20.28
N GLY A 83 12.32 -26.97 19.24
CA GLY A 83 11.65 -28.26 18.96
C GLY A 83 10.17 -28.08 18.48
N THR A 84 9.78 -26.91 18.06
CA THR A 84 8.39 -26.56 17.69
C THR A 84 8.25 -26.14 16.23
N SER A 85 9.08 -26.66 15.34
CA SER A 85 9.11 -26.30 13.90
C SER A 85 7.77 -26.48 13.18
N ASN A 86 6.87 -27.34 13.68
CA ASN A 86 5.52 -27.52 13.13
C ASN A 86 4.66 -26.24 13.17
N PHE A 87 4.98 -25.30 14.06
CA PHE A 87 4.26 -24.03 14.17
C PHE A 87 4.71 -22.93 13.20
N VAL A 88 5.60 -23.21 12.24
CA VAL A 88 6.01 -22.24 11.22
C VAL A 88 4.81 -21.72 10.42
N ALA A 89 3.86 -22.60 10.13
CA ALA A 89 2.62 -22.24 9.44
C ALA A 89 1.80 -21.19 10.23
N PHE A 90 1.82 -21.25 11.58
CA PHE A 90 1.23 -20.22 12.44
C PHE A 90 1.88 -18.86 12.23
N LEU A 91 3.22 -18.77 12.13
CA LEU A 91 3.89 -17.50 11.87
C LEU A 91 3.46 -16.90 10.53
N SER A 92 3.35 -17.73 9.48
CA SER A 92 2.87 -17.27 8.18
C SER A 92 1.39 -16.83 8.23
N ALA A 93 0.53 -17.63 8.86
CA ALA A 93 -0.89 -17.28 8.98
C ALA A 93 -1.13 -16.02 9.82
N TYR A 94 -0.38 -15.85 10.90
CA TYR A 94 -0.60 -14.78 11.87
C TYR A 94 0.17 -13.49 11.50
N PHE A 95 1.52 -13.54 11.54
CA PHE A 95 2.34 -12.33 11.35
C PHE A 95 2.31 -11.83 9.92
N ASN A 96 2.37 -12.74 8.95
CA ASN A 96 2.39 -12.36 7.55
C ASN A 96 1.07 -11.67 7.15
N THR A 97 -0.07 -12.20 7.62
CA THR A 97 -1.38 -11.60 7.32
C THR A 97 -1.60 -10.27 8.03
N ARG A 98 -1.25 -10.18 9.30
CA ARG A 98 -1.59 -9.00 10.12
C ARG A 98 -0.64 -7.83 9.94
N GLU A 99 0.66 -8.11 9.73
CA GLU A 99 1.71 -7.10 9.77
C GLU A 99 2.54 -7.04 8.48
N ILE A 100 3.19 -8.14 8.09
CA ILE A 100 4.22 -8.11 7.05
C ILE A 100 3.62 -7.79 5.68
N ALA A 101 2.60 -8.53 5.25
CA ALA A 101 2.02 -8.34 3.92
C ALA A 101 1.35 -6.97 3.73
N PRO A 102 0.59 -6.42 4.70
CA PRO A 102 0.07 -5.06 4.61
C PRO A 102 1.15 -4.00 4.51
N LEU A 103 2.21 -4.07 5.35
CA LEU A 103 3.32 -3.13 5.30
C LEU A 103 4.07 -3.18 3.98
N VAL A 104 4.41 -4.38 3.49
CA VAL A 104 5.10 -4.57 2.21
C VAL A 104 4.26 -4.03 1.06
N ALA A 105 2.95 -4.29 1.05
CA ALA A 105 2.04 -3.74 0.06
C ALA A 105 2.00 -2.21 0.10
N GLY A 106 1.96 -1.61 1.30
CA GLY A 106 2.02 -0.15 1.48
C GLY A 106 3.32 0.46 0.96
N LEU A 107 4.47 -0.14 1.30
CA LEU A 107 5.78 0.32 0.83
C LEU A 107 5.89 0.22 -0.70
N ALA A 108 5.47 -0.91 -1.28
CA ALA A 108 5.48 -1.09 -2.73
C ALA A 108 4.55 -0.10 -3.44
N LEU A 109 3.35 0.15 -2.90
CA LEU A 109 2.40 1.12 -3.44
C LEU A 109 2.97 2.54 -3.41
N SER A 110 3.63 2.94 -2.32
CA SER A 110 4.29 4.24 -2.19
C SER A 110 5.43 4.40 -3.21
N ALA A 111 6.28 3.39 -3.34
CA ALA A 111 7.44 3.43 -4.24
C ALA A 111 7.07 3.38 -5.73
N THR A 112 5.95 2.79 -6.09
CA THR A 112 5.53 2.61 -7.48
C THR A 112 4.42 3.60 -7.87
N VAL A 113 3.19 3.34 -7.45
CA VAL A 113 2.01 4.14 -7.82
C VAL A 113 2.11 5.56 -7.26
N GLY A 114 2.45 5.68 -5.98
CA GLY A 114 2.57 6.96 -5.31
C GLY A 114 3.62 7.84 -5.97
N ALA A 115 4.85 7.35 -6.11
CA ALA A 115 5.94 8.07 -6.75
C ALA A 115 5.59 8.46 -8.20
N GLY A 116 4.94 7.56 -8.95
CA GLY A 116 4.44 7.83 -10.29
C GLY A 116 3.42 8.97 -10.32
N PHE A 117 2.46 8.99 -9.41
CA PHE A 117 1.46 10.07 -9.31
C PHE A 117 2.09 11.41 -8.94
N THR A 118 3.07 11.42 -8.01
CA THR A 118 3.80 12.65 -7.68
C THR A 118 4.55 13.19 -8.89
N ALA A 119 5.25 12.33 -9.62
CA ALA A 119 6.01 12.72 -10.82
C ALA A 119 5.09 13.24 -11.94
N GLN A 120 3.98 12.56 -12.22
CA GLN A 120 3.02 12.97 -13.24
C GLN A 120 2.36 14.31 -12.90
N LEU A 121 1.84 14.46 -11.68
CA LEU A 121 1.21 15.71 -11.24
C LEU A 121 2.22 16.86 -11.19
N GLY A 122 3.44 16.58 -10.75
CA GLY A 122 4.52 17.55 -10.75
C GLY A 122 4.91 17.99 -12.15
N ALA A 123 5.00 17.07 -13.12
CA ALA A 123 5.21 17.40 -14.51
C ALA A 123 4.09 18.29 -15.08
N MET A 124 2.82 17.93 -14.85
CA MET A 124 1.65 18.72 -15.25
C MET A 124 1.64 20.12 -14.61
N ARG A 125 2.13 20.22 -13.37
CA ARG A 125 2.21 21.51 -12.67
C ARG A 125 3.27 22.43 -13.27
N ILE A 126 4.46 21.91 -13.58
CA ILE A 126 5.53 22.72 -14.16
C ILE A 126 5.33 23.05 -15.65
N SER A 127 4.49 22.29 -16.39
CA SER A 127 4.06 22.59 -17.76
C SER A 127 2.78 23.40 -17.85
N GLU A 128 2.29 23.94 -16.71
CA GLU A 128 1.07 24.76 -16.60
C GLU A 128 -0.23 24.06 -17.05
N GLU A 129 -0.20 22.72 -17.26
CA GLU A 129 -1.39 21.96 -17.66
C GLU A 129 -2.48 22.00 -16.58
N THR A 130 -2.10 22.10 -15.29
CA THR A 130 -3.06 22.24 -14.18
C THR A 130 -3.84 23.56 -14.28
N ASP A 131 -3.18 24.64 -14.62
CA ASP A 131 -3.78 25.96 -14.75
C ASP A 131 -4.63 26.06 -16.05
N ALA A 132 -4.17 25.41 -17.13
CA ALA A 132 -4.93 25.28 -18.36
C ALA A 132 -6.26 24.55 -18.17
N LEU A 133 -6.32 23.50 -17.33
CA LEU A 133 -7.57 22.82 -16.98
C LEU A 133 -8.57 23.78 -16.31
N GLU A 134 -8.11 24.61 -15.39
CA GLU A 134 -8.97 25.58 -14.67
C GLU A 134 -9.49 26.67 -15.61
N VAL A 135 -8.67 27.16 -16.52
CA VAL A 135 -9.10 28.12 -17.56
C VAL A 135 -10.19 27.51 -18.46
N MET A 136 -10.11 26.21 -18.76
CA MET A 136 -11.14 25.49 -19.52
C MET A 136 -12.39 25.15 -18.68
N GLY A 137 -12.47 25.58 -17.42
CA GLY A 137 -13.62 25.30 -16.54
C GLY A 137 -13.63 23.86 -16.00
N VAL A 138 -12.52 23.13 -16.09
CA VAL A 138 -12.37 21.80 -15.51
C VAL A 138 -11.69 21.94 -14.15
N PRO A 139 -12.39 21.66 -13.04
CA PRO A 139 -11.78 21.78 -11.72
C PRO A 139 -10.63 20.77 -11.57
N SER A 140 -9.41 21.30 -11.43
CA SER A 140 -8.17 20.51 -11.45
C SER A 140 -8.09 19.49 -10.32
N LEU A 141 -8.47 19.85 -9.10
CA LEU A 141 -8.42 18.98 -7.92
C LEU A 141 -9.26 17.68 -8.10
N PRO A 142 -10.58 17.74 -8.42
CA PRO A 142 -11.36 16.53 -8.65
C PRO A 142 -10.87 15.72 -9.85
N PHE A 143 -10.46 16.38 -10.93
CA PHE A 143 -10.03 15.70 -12.16
C PHE A 143 -8.68 15.01 -12.00
N LEU A 144 -7.71 15.64 -11.33
CA LEU A 144 -6.34 15.12 -11.22
C LEU A 144 -6.13 14.27 -9.97
N VAL A 145 -6.64 14.73 -8.82
CA VAL A 145 -6.35 14.10 -7.52
C VAL A 145 -7.39 13.06 -7.16
N THR A 146 -8.68 13.43 -7.18
CA THR A 146 -9.74 12.52 -6.73
C THR A 146 -9.90 11.31 -7.67
N THR A 147 -9.66 11.47 -8.98
CA THR A 147 -9.66 10.34 -9.93
C THR A 147 -8.54 9.35 -9.62
N ARG A 148 -7.32 9.83 -9.29
CA ARG A 148 -6.19 8.99 -8.88
C ARG A 148 -6.44 8.28 -7.57
N MET A 149 -7.05 8.97 -6.61
CA MET A 149 -7.43 8.39 -5.32
C MET A 149 -8.42 7.22 -5.52
N ILE A 150 -9.46 7.41 -6.32
CA ILE A 150 -10.45 6.36 -6.60
C ILE A 150 -9.81 5.19 -7.35
N ALA A 151 -9.01 5.47 -8.39
CA ALA A 151 -8.33 4.44 -9.17
C ALA A 151 -7.38 3.59 -8.29
N GLY A 152 -6.57 4.25 -7.46
CA GLY A 152 -5.66 3.56 -6.55
C GLY A 152 -6.37 2.76 -5.45
N PHE A 153 -7.47 3.30 -4.90
CA PHE A 153 -8.31 2.58 -3.94
C PHE A 153 -8.89 1.28 -4.53
N VAL A 154 -9.34 1.31 -5.77
CA VAL A 154 -9.87 0.11 -6.45
C VAL A 154 -8.73 -0.85 -6.82
N ALA A 155 -7.60 -0.32 -7.31
CA ALA A 155 -6.45 -1.12 -7.74
C ALA A 155 -5.76 -1.85 -6.58
N VAL A 156 -5.73 -1.27 -5.38
CA VAL A 156 -5.02 -1.87 -4.25
C VAL A 156 -5.58 -3.22 -3.84
N ILE A 157 -6.88 -3.45 -4.01
CA ILE A 157 -7.55 -4.70 -3.61
C ILE A 157 -6.97 -5.90 -4.35
N PRO A 158 -7.04 -5.98 -5.71
CA PRO A 158 -6.44 -7.10 -6.42
C PRO A 158 -4.92 -7.16 -6.30
N LEU A 159 -4.23 -6.02 -6.20
CA LEU A 159 -2.79 -5.96 -5.97
C LEU A 159 -2.40 -6.61 -4.63
N TYR A 160 -3.15 -6.34 -3.58
CA TYR A 160 -2.92 -6.94 -2.28
C TYR A 160 -3.22 -8.45 -2.25
N VAL A 161 -4.26 -8.90 -2.96
CA VAL A 161 -4.52 -10.36 -3.12
C VAL A 161 -3.30 -11.05 -3.71
N VAL A 162 -2.73 -10.52 -4.78
CA VAL A 162 -1.52 -11.08 -5.41
C VAL A 162 -0.36 -11.10 -4.43
N GLY A 163 -0.12 -10.02 -3.71
CA GLY A 163 0.95 -9.93 -2.71
C GLY A 163 0.78 -10.94 -1.58
N LEU A 164 -0.41 -11.02 -1.00
CA LEU A 164 -0.72 -11.91 0.10
C LEU A 164 -0.56 -13.39 -0.30
N LEU A 165 -1.11 -13.77 -1.45
CA LEU A 165 -0.99 -15.13 -1.98
C LEU A 165 0.46 -15.48 -2.32
N SER A 166 1.23 -14.55 -2.91
CA SER A 166 2.65 -14.75 -3.20
C SER A 166 3.45 -15.01 -1.94
N SER A 167 3.17 -14.28 -0.88
CA SER A 167 3.82 -14.41 0.43
C SER A 167 3.49 -15.76 1.10
N TYR A 168 2.22 -16.19 1.09
CA TYR A 168 1.83 -17.51 1.61
C TYR A 168 2.45 -18.65 0.82
N PHE A 169 2.43 -18.54 -0.50
CA PHE A 169 3.03 -19.54 -1.39
C PHE A 169 4.53 -19.68 -1.13
N ALA A 170 5.25 -18.57 -0.97
CA ALA A 170 6.68 -18.57 -0.67
C ALA A 170 7.00 -19.23 0.68
N ALA A 171 6.30 -18.82 1.75
CA ALA A 171 6.52 -19.40 3.08
C ALA A 171 6.22 -20.91 3.10
N ARG A 172 5.15 -21.36 2.44
CA ARG A 172 4.81 -22.75 2.30
C ARG A 172 5.89 -23.53 1.53
N THR A 173 6.31 -23.00 0.37
CA THR A 173 7.30 -23.66 -0.49
C THR A 173 8.63 -23.84 0.21
N ILE A 174 9.10 -22.85 0.94
CA ILE A 174 10.34 -22.94 1.72
C ILE A 174 10.20 -23.97 2.85
N THR A 175 9.11 -23.92 3.58
CA THR A 175 8.91 -24.81 4.74
C THR A 175 8.76 -26.27 4.30
N THR A 176 8.00 -26.53 3.25
CA THR A 176 7.75 -27.91 2.80
C THR A 176 8.81 -28.43 1.82
N GLY A 177 9.28 -27.59 0.89
CA GLY A 177 10.22 -27.98 -0.15
C GLY A 177 11.69 -27.94 0.28
N TYR A 178 12.12 -26.91 1.00
CA TYR A 178 13.51 -26.78 1.44
C TYR A 178 13.78 -27.49 2.77
N TYR A 179 12.92 -27.28 3.78
CA TYR A 179 13.09 -27.93 5.09
C TYR A 179 12.45 -29.31 5.20
N GLY A 180 11.69 -29.75 4.19
CA GLY A 180 11.09 -31.08 4.13
C GLY A 180 9.95 -31.31 5.12
N GLN A 181 9.34 -30.27 5.67
CA GLN A 181 8.17 -30.40 6.52
C GLN A 181 7.00 -30.99 5.71
N SER A 182 6.19 -31.87 6.33
CA SER A 182 4.99 -32.40 5.70
C SER A 182 4.03 -31.29 5.26
N ALA A 183 3.63 -31.30 3.99
CA ALA A 183 2.67 -30.33 3.46
C ALA A 183 1.34 -30.40 4.21
N GLY A 184 0.86 -31.59 4.58
CA GLY A 184 -0.35 -31.77 5.36
C GLY A 184 -0.26 -31.14 6.76
N THR A 185 0.90 -31.25 7.42
CA THR A 185 1.15 -30.60 8.72
C THR A 185 1.13 -29.07 8.57
N TYR A 186 1.82 -28.54 7.54
CA TYR A 186 1.83 -27.10 7.27
C TYR A 186 0.41 -26.58 7.00
N ASP A 187 -0.32 -27.21 6.08
CA ASP A 187 -1.64 -26.77 5.68
C ASP A 187 -2.65 -26.84 6.84
N HIS A 188 -2.55 -27.87 7.69
CA HIS A 188 -3.38 -28.00 8.90
C HIS A 188 -3.19 -26.82 9.85
N TYR A 189 -1.95 -26.53 10.26
CA TYR A 189 -1.67 -25.41 11.16
C TYR A 189 -1.95 -24.06 10.52
N PHE A 190 -1.69 -23.92 9.23
CA PHE A 190 -2.01 -22.68 8.50
C PHE A 190 -3.50 -22.37 8.53
N GLN A 191 -4.35 -23.34 8.21
CA GLN A 191 -5.81 -23.17 8.24
C GLN A 191 -6.35 -22.97 9.65
N GLN A 192 -5.79 -23.67 10.63
CA GLN A 192 -6.20 -23.52 12.04
C GLN A 192 -5.94 -22.12 12.57
N TYR A 193 -4.85 -21.47 12.17
CA TYR A 193 -4.43 -20.16 12.68
C TYR A 193 -4.67 -18.99 11.73
N LEU A 194 -5.40 -19.19 10.63
CA LEU A 194 -5.82 -18.14 9.71
C LEU A 194 -7.33 -17.86 9.83
N PRO A 195 -7.79 -17.05 10.81
CA PRO A 195 -9.18 -16.67 10.87
C PRO A 195 -9.54 -15.79 9.66
N PRO A 196 -10.67 -16.05 8.96
CA PRO A 196 -11.09 -15.23 7.81
C PRO A 196 -11.26 -13.74 8.16
N VAL A 197 -11.62 -13.44 9.40
CA VAL A 197 -11.76 -12.07 9.91
C VAL A 197 -10.42 -11.33 9.90
N ASP A 198 -9.31 -12.00 10.19
CA ASP A 198 -7.97 -11.36 10.15
C ASP A 198 -7.57 -10.97 8.73
N VAL A 199 -7.93 -11.79 7.75
CA VAL A 199 -7.74 -11.45 6.33
C VAL A 199 -8.54 -10.21 5.97
N LEU A 200 -9.80 -10.11 6.41
CA LEU A 200 -10.62 -8.91 6.17
C LEU A 200 -10.02 -7.66 6.82
N TRP A 201 -9.53 -7.76 8.06
CA TRP A 201 -8.87 -6.65 8.74
C TRP A 201 -7.56 -6.25 8.05
N SER A 202 -6.78 -7.20 7.54
CA SER A 202 -5.57 -6.90 6.78
C SER A 202 -5.87 -6.12 5.48
N PHE A 203 -6.95 -6.46 4.77
CA PHE A 203 -7.45 -5.67 3.66
C PHE A 203 -7.87 -4.26 4.10
N GLY A 204 -8.57 -4.15 5.23
CA GLY A 204 -8.93 -2.84 5.82
C GLY A 204 -7.71 -1.96 6.06
N LYS A 205 -6.62 -2.51 6.64
CA LYS A 205 -5.34 -1.80 6.84
C LYS A 205 -4.78 -1.29 5.51
N VAL A 206 -4.67 -2.17 4.51
CA VAL A 206 -4.09 -1.81 3.20
C VAL A 206 -4.91 -0.75 2.47
N ILE A 207 -6.24 -0.79 2.59
CA ILE A 207 -7.14 0.23 2.03
C ILE A 207 -6.86 1.59 2.68
N VAL A 208 -6.71 1.65 4.01
CA VAL A 208 -6.36 2.89 4.72
C VAL A 208 -4.98 3.40 4.27
N PHE A 209 -3.99 2.51 4.17
CA PHE A 209 -2.66 2.87 3.68
C PHE A 209 -2.73 3.44 2.26
N ALA A 210 -3.47 2.81 1.35
CA ALA A 210 -3.60 3.28 -0.03
C ALA A 210 -4.18 4.69 -0.10
N VAL A 211 -5.24 4.98 0.66
CA VAL A 211 -5.84 6.32 0.70
C VAL A 211 -4.82 7.36 1.18
N VAL A 212 -4.13 7.08 2.28
CA VAL A 212 -3.14 8.01 2.85
C VAL A 212 -1.96 8.20 1.90
N ILE A 213 -1.39 7.12 1.37
CA ILE A 213 -0.27 7.18 0.42
C ILE A 213 -0.64 8.04 -0.78
N ILE A 214 -1.78 7.76 -1.42
CA ILE A 214 -2.17 8.45 -2.64
C ILE A 214 -2.43 9.94 -2.37
N LEU A 215 -3.10 10.28 -1.28
CA LEU A 215 -3.33 11.68 -0.90
C LEU A 215 -2.02 12.42 -0.62
N VAL A 216 -1.08 11.82 0.11
CA VAL A 216 0.23 12.41 0.38
C VAL A 216 0.98 12.64 -0.93
N HIS A 217 1.06 11.65 -1.78
CA HIS A 217 1.75 11.73 -3.06
C HIS A 217 1.12 12.74 -4.01
N CYS A 218 -0.21 12.78 -4.09
CA CYS A 218 -0.92 13.77 -4.88
C CYS A 218 -0.71 15.20 -4.35
N TYR A 219 -0.66 15.40 -3.04
CA TYR A 219 -0.37 16.70 -2.44
C TYR A 219 0.99 17.24 -2.87
N TYR A 220 2.04 16.45 -2.69
CA TYR A 220 3.40 16.86 -3.07
C TYR A 220 3.56 17.06 -4.58
N GLY A 221 2.89 16.26 -5.40
CA GLY A 221 2.89 16.43 -6.85
C GLY A 221 2.13 17.68 -7.30
N TYR A 222 0.95 17.92 -6.76
CA TYR A 222 0.10 19.04 -7.11
C TYR A 222 0.73 20.41 -6.76
N TYR A 223 1.52 20.47 -5.69
CA TYR A 223 2.24 21.67 -5.25
C TYR A 223 3.74 21.64 -5.60
N ALA A 224 4.16 20.78 -6.51
CA ALA A 224 5.55 20.75 -6.95
C ALA A 224 5.96 22.07 -7.63
N SER A 225 7.17 22.52 -7.36
CA SER A 225 7.74 23.76 -7.88
C SER A 225 9.24 23.63 -8.06
N GLY A 226 9.87 24.51 -8.83
CA GLY A 226 11.31 24.47 -9.07
C GLY A 226 11.75 23.61 -10.25
N GLY A 227 10.85 23.44 -11.24
CA GLY A 227 11.15 22.72 -12.47
C GLY A 227 11.34 21.20 -12.27
N PRO A 228 11.97 20.50 -13.22
CA PRO A 228 12.14 19.05 -13.16
C PRO A 228 12.89 18.56 -11.92
N ALA A 229 13.90 19.30 -11.45
CA ALA A 229 14.64 18.98 -10.23
C ALA A 229 13.71 19.08 -8.99
N GLY A 230 12.84 20.08 -8.96
CA GLY A 230 11.83 20.26 -7.90
C GLY A 230 10.81 19.11 -7.85
N VAL A 231 10.41 18.56 -8.99
CA VAL A 231 9.56 17.36 -9.04
C VAL A 231 10.26 16.17 -8.40
N GLY A 232 11.53 15.95 -8.68
CA GLY A 232 12.33 14.90 -8.01
C GLY A 232 12.37 15.05 -6.49
N VAL A 233 12.54 16.29 -6.00
CA VAL A 233 12.51 16.60 -4.55
C VAL A 233 11.12 16.33 -3.98
N ALA A 234 10.04 16.67 -4.69
CA ALA A 234 8.66 16.41 -4.26
C ALA A 234 8.39 14.91 -4.13
N VAL A 235 8.83 14.08 -5.11
CA VAL A 235 8.75 12.62 -5.04
C VAL A 235 9.46 12.08 -3.80
N GLY A 236 10.70 12.51 -3.57
CA GLY A 236 11.46 12.07 -2.39
C GLY A 236 10.82 12.47 -1.06
N ARG A 237 10.20 13.66 -0.97
CA ARG A 237 9.42 14.08 0.22
C ARG A 237 8.17 13.24 0.40
N ALA A 238 7.40 13.02 -0.67
CA ALA A 238 6.17 12.22 -0.64
C ALA A 238 6.44 10.79 -0.15
N VAL A 239 7.46 10.12 -0.70
CA VAL A 239 7.85 8.76 -0.29
C VAL A 239 8.22 8.72 1.19
N ARG A 240 9.09 9.62 1.66
CA ARG A 240 9.46 9.65 3.09
C ARG A 240 8.26 9.88 4.00
N THR A 241 7.41 10.85 3.66
CA THR A 241 6.21 11.17 4.47
C THR A 241 5.24 10.00 4.50
N SER A 242 4.99 9.36 3.36
CA SER A 242 4.08 8.22 3.30
C SER A 242 4.63 7.00 4.05
N ILE A 243 5.94 6.71 3.96
CA ILE A 243 6.56 5.61 4.73
C ILE A 243 6.38 5.83 6.24
N VAL A 244 6.65 7.04 6.73
CA VAL A 244 6.43 7.35 8.15
C VAL A 244 4.95 7.23 8.52
N ALA A 245 4.05 7.76 7.69
CA ALA A 245 2.62 7.73 7.94
C ALA A 245 2.07 6.30 8.00
N ILE A 246 2.46 5.42 7.05
CA ILE A 246 1.96 4.04 7.05
C ILE A 246 2.51 3.23 8.23
N ASN A 247 3.76 3.42 8.66
CA ASN A 247 4.30 2.74 9.83
C ASN A 247 3.56 3.16 11.12
N LEU A 248 3.27 4.46 11.27
CA LEU A 248 2.48 4.94 12.41
C LEU A 248 1.05 4.40 12.35
N LEU A 249 0.42 4.44 11.18
CA LEU A 249 -0.94 3.91 10.99
C LEU A 249 -0.98 2.39 11.23
N ASP A 250 0.02 1.65 10.76
CA ASP A 250 0.13 0.22 10.99
C ASP A 250 0.13 -0.11 12.48
N PHE A 251 1.01 0.57 13.23
CA PHE A 251 1.08 0.41 14.68
C PHE A 251 -0.27 0.69 15.37
N PHE A 252 -0.90 1.84 15.07
CA PHE A 252 -2.17 2.20 15.72
C PHE A 252 -3.33 1.32 15.27
N LEU A 253 -3.40 0.94 14.01
CA LEU A 253 -4.44 0.03 13.51
C LEU A 253 -4.28 -1.37 14.10
N SER A 254 -3.05 -1.89 14.19
CA SER A 254 -2.78 -3.19 14.82
C SER A 254 -3.18 -3.17 16.29
N LEU A 255 -2.83 -2.10 17.00
CA LEU A 255 -3.25 -1.93 18.40
C LEU A 255 -4.78 -1.84 18.54
N ALA A 256 -5.45 -1.10 17.64
CA ALA A 256 -6.89 -0.93 17.68
C ALA A 256 -7.65 -2.22 17.33
N ILE A 257 -7.15 -3.00 16.37
CA ILE A 257 -7.83 -4.20 15.86
C ILE A 257 -7.55 -5.41 16.76
N TRP A 258 -6.29 -5.59 17.17
CA TRP A 258 -5.85 -6.80 17.88
C TRP A 258 -5.29 -6.55 19.28
N GLY A 259 -5.02 -5.30 19.67
CA GLY A 259 -4.33 -4.98 20.93
C GLY A 259 -5.14 -5.22 22.21
N ALA A 260 -6.48 -5.28 22.12
CA ALA A 260 -7.34 -5.45 23.29
C ALA A 260 -7.65 -6.92 23.65
N ASN A 261 -7.42 -7.85 22.70
CA ASN A 261 -7.72 -9.27 22.88
C ASN A 261 -6.64 -10.13 22.23
N THR A 262 -6.01 -11.02 23.02
CA THR A 262 -5.20 -12.10 22.50
C THR A 262 -6.12 -13.10 21.78
N THR A 263 -6.29 -12.94 20.49
CA THR A 263 -7.16 -13.80 19.66
C THR A 263 -6.54 -15.17 19.33
N VAL A 264 -5.33 -15.44 19.82
CA VAL A 264 -4.68 -16.74 19.66
C VAL A 264 -5.22 -17.67 20.74
N ARG A 265 -6.25 -18.45 20.41
CA ARG A 265 -6.66 -19.59 21.22
C ARG A 265 -5.72 -20.76 20.90
N ILE A 266 -4.75 -20.99 21.78
CA ILE A 266 -3.78 -22.09 21.65
C ILE A 266 -4.41 -23.43 22.12
N ALA A 267 -5.49 -23.35 22.90
CA ALA A 267 -6.30 -24.50 23.32
C ALA A 267 -7.73 -24.27 22.84
N GLY A 268 -8.19 -25.13 21.96
CA GLY A 268 -9.58 -25.19 21.50
C GLY A 268 -10.51 -25.74 22.55
#